data_fbbeec12ee2a23339d8ede07977b3330
#
_entry.id   fbbeec12ee2a23339d8ede07977b3330
#
_cell.length_a   1.000
_cell.length_b   1.000
_cell.length_c   1.000
_cell.angle_alpha   90.00
_cell.angle_beta   90.00
_cell.angle_gamma   90.00
#
_symmetry.space_group_name_H-M   'P 1'
#
loop_
_entity.id
_entity.type
_entity.pdbx_description
1 polymer ?
#
loop_
_entity_poly.entity_id
_entity_poly.type
_entity_poly.pdbx_seq_one_letter_code
_entity_poly.pdbx_strand_id
1 'polypeptide(L)'
;FLHPHLEWDFRLPRVVSINVSGHKYGLTYPGIGFVVWRSKEHLPEDLVFRVNYLGGDMPTFTLNFSRPGNQVVGQYYNFLRLGRAGYAQIMHCLSDTARWIGDELRKSEHFEVITDGSAIPVLACRLKGKRPYTEFDVSHALRAYGWQVPAYTMPEGATDIAVLRVVVREGFSADLARALRDDLITVLNSLDELKPEGQFDDVQPFAH
;
A
#
# COMPACT_ATOMS: atom_id res chain seq x y z
N PHE A 1 -2.26 -2.12 -15.93
CA PHE A 1 -2.61 -0.81 -16.45
C PHE A 1 -1.38 0.06 -16.67
N LEU A 2 -0.58 0.32 -15.62
CA LEU A 2 0.58 1.24 -15.68
C LEU A 2 1.75 0.69 -16.51
N HIS A 3 1.97 -0.60 -16.49
CA HIS A 3 3.13 -1.26 -17.10
C HIS A 3 2.70 -2.44 -17.97
N PRO A 4 2.05 -2.20 -19.13
CA PRO A 4 1.52 -3.27 -19.98
C PRO A 4 2.61 -4.18 -20.57
N HIS A 5 3.86 -3.68 -20.63
CA HIS A 5 5.00 -4.43 -21.17
C HIS A 5 5.72 -5.27 -20.11
N LEU A 6 5.43 -5.05 -18.81
CA LEU A 6 6.02 -5.82 -17.73
C LEU A 6 5.42 -7.23 -17.71
N GLU A 7 6.26 -8.23 -17.83
CA GLU A 7 5.86 -9.62 -17.66
C GLU A 7 5.95 -10.00 -16.18
N TRP A 8 4.80 -10.24 -15.56
CA TRP A 8 4.67 -10.62 -14.14
C TRP A 8 3.60 -11.69 -13.93
N ASP A 9 2.86 -12.02 -14.98
CA ASP A 9 1.69 -12.89 -14.97
C ASP A 9 1.98 -14.31 -15.50
N PHE A 10 0.96 -15.01 -15.94
CA PHE A 10 1.08 -16.35 -16.50
C PHE A 10 1.89 -16.46 -17.81
N ARG A 11 2.40 -15.37 -18.37
CA ARG A 11 3.43 -15.40 -19.43
C ARG A 11 4.74 -15.98 -18.90
N LEU A 12 4.99 -15.81 -17.58
CA LEU A 12 6.15 -16.44 -16.93
C LEU A 12 5.83 -17.89 -16.58
N PRO A 13 6.66 -18.88 -17.01
CA PRO A 13 6.36 -20.30 -16.79
C PRO A 13 6.24 -20.72 -15.33
N ARG A 14 6.96 -20.05 -14.43
CA ARG A 14 6.98 -20.35 -12.99
C ARG A 14 5.84 -19.72 -12.21
N VAL A 15 5.06 -18.83 -12.81
CA VAL A 15 3.89 -18.23 -12.14
C VAL A 15 2.74 -19.22 -12.23
N VAL A 16 2.38 -19.82 -11.12
CA VAL A 16 1.30 -20.82 -11.02
C VAL A 16 0.01 -20.27 -10.42
N SER A 17 0.10 -19.16 -9.69
CA SER A 17 -1.07 -18.45 -9.16
C SER A 17 -0.85 -16.94 -9.11
N ILE A 18 -1.94 -16.18 -9.19
CA ILE A 18 -1.96 -14.72 -9.04
C ILE A 18 -2.99 -14.38 -7.98
N ASN A 19 -2.55 -13.60 -6.99
CA ASN A 19 -3.36 -13.22 -5.83
C ASN A 19 -3.57 -11.70 -5.84
N VAL A 20 -4.80 -11.25 -5.65
CA VAL A 20 -5.18 -9.84 -5.70
C VAL A 20 -6.14 -9.49 -4.56
N SER A 21 -5.83 -8.43 -3.81
CA SER A 21 -6.73 -7.87 -2.81
C SER A 21 -7.72 -6.91 -3.45
N GLY A 22 -9.02 -7.22 -3.42
CA GLY A 22 -10.06 -6.36 -3.98
C GLY A 22 -10.18 -5.02 -3.26
N HIS A 23 -9.91 -4.97 -1.95
CA HIS A 23 -9.99 -3.77 -1.13
C HIS A 23 -8.82 -2.78 -1.28
N LYS A 24 -7.83 -3.12 -2.12
CA LYS A 24 -6.74 -2.21 -2.47
C LYS A 24 -7.09 -1.54 -3.81
N TYR A 25 -6.38 -1.83 -4.86
CA TYR A 25 -6.65 -1.24 -6.17
C TYR A 25 -7.84 -1.87 -6.92
N GLY A 26 -8.54 -2.85 -6.31
CA GLY A 26 -9.86 -3.28 -6.75
C GLY A 26 -10.99 -2.32 -6.37
N LEU A 27 -10.72 -1.33 -5.50
CA LEU A 27 -11.60 -0.23 -5.12
C LEU A 27 -12.91 -0.68 -4.47
N THR A 28 -12.85 -1.73 -3.65
CA THR A 28 -14.01 -2.20 -2.89
C THR A 28 -13.72 -2.30 -1.38
N TYR A 29 -14.70 -2.71 -0.62
CA TYR A 29 -14.58 -2.86 0.83
C TYR A 29 -13.67 -4.04 1.21
N PRO A 30 -13.02 -4.01 2.39
CA PRO A 30 -12.29 -5.16 2.93
C PRO A 30 -13.15 -6.43 3.01
N GLY A 31 -12.53 -7.58 2.85
CA GLY A 31 -13.19 -8.90 2.94
C GLY A 31 -13.33 -9.62 1.60
N ILE A 32 -12.71 -9.12 0.54
CA ILE A 32 -12.64 -9.81 -0.75
C ILE A 32 -11.21 -9.85 -1.29
N GLY A 33 -10.84 -10.97 -1.85
CA GLY A 33 -9.63 -11.19 -2.63
C GLY A 33 -9.90 -12.15 -3.76
N PHE A 34 -8.98 -12.20 -4.69
CA PHE A 34 -9.00 -13.10 -5.84
C PHE A 34 -7.74 -13.93 -5.82
N VAL A 35 -7.87 -15.21 -6.10
CA VAL A 35 -6.77 -16.05 -6.51
C VAL A 35 -7.12 -16.69 -7.85
N VAL A 36 -6.23 -16.56 -8.81
CA VAL A 36 -6.35 -17.19 -10.13
C VAL A 36 -5.22 -18.19 -10.25
N TRP A 37 -5.55 -19.43 -10.52
CA TRP A 37 -4.58 -20.51 -10.73
C TRP A 37 -4.34 -20.69 -12.22
N ARG A 38 -3.12 -21.01 -12.60
CA ARG A 38 -2.77 -21.31 -13.99
C ARG A 38 -3.59 -22.45 -14.56
N SER A 39 -3.74 -23.51 -13.78
CA SER A 39 -4.57 -24.67 -14.08
C SER A 39 -5.02 -25.35 -12.79
N LYS A 40 -5.95 -26.30 -12.91
CA LYS A 40 -6.51 -27.04 -11.78
C LYS A 40 -5.44 -27.85 -11.03
N GLU A 41 -4.42 -28.37 -11.74
CA GLU A 41 -3.34 -29.16 -11.18
C GLU A 41 -2.45 -28.37 -10.21
N HIS A 42 -2.45 -27.04 -10.31
CA HIS A 42 -1.69 -26.17 -9.42
C HIS A 42 -2.46 -25.80 -8.14
N LEU A 43 -3.73 -26.14 -8.07
CA LEU A 43 -4.55 -25.90 -6.89
C LEU A 43 -4.30 -27.03 -5.89
N PRO A 44 -3.74 -26.78 -4.67
CA PRO A 44 -3.56 -27.80 -3.66
C PRO A 44 -4.91 -28.33 -3.19
N GLU A 45 -5.11 -29.64 -3.28
CA GLU A 45 -6.39 -30.29 -2.89
C GLU A 45 -6.69 -30.14 -1.40
N ASP A 46 -5.68 -30.09 -0.56
CA ASP A 46 -5.77 -29.89 0.90
C ASP A 46 -6.34 -28.52 1.30
N LEU A 47 -6.36 -27.54 0.37
CA LEU A 47 -7.03 -26.27 0.58
C LEU A 47 -8.52 -26.30 0.22
N VAL A 48 -9.01 -27.38 -0.38
CA VAL A 48 -10.39 -27.49 -0.83
C VAL A 48 -11.20 -28.25 0.21
N PHE A 49 -12.04 -27.51 0.94
CA PHE A 49 -13.03 -28.12 1.83
C PHE A 49 -14.29 -28.48 1.05
N ARG A 50 -14.81 -29.67 1.26
CA ARG A 50 -16.07 -30.10 0.65
C ARG A 50 -17.16 -30.14 1.70
N VAL A 51 -18.25 -29.45 1.42
CA VAL A 51 -19.42 -29.39 2.29
C VAL A 51 -20.67 -29.88 1.53
N ASN A 52 -21.51 -30.67 2.17
CA ASN A 52 -22.67 -31.29 1.53
C ASN A 52 -24.02 -30.97 2.21
N TYR A 53 -24.02 -30.21 3.29
CA TYR A 53 -25.23 -29.94 4.08
C TYR A 53 -26.21 -28.98 3.39
N LEU A 54 -25.82 -28.34 2.28
CA LEU A 54 -26.67 -27.43 1.49
C LEU A 54 -27.33 -28.12 0.29
N GLY A 55 -27.35 -29.46 0.25
CA GLY A 55 -28.03 -30.23 -0.79
C GLY A 55 -27.18 -30.60 -2.01
N GLY A 56 -25.85 -30.49 -1.90
CA GLY A 56 -24.91 -30.90 -2.95
C GLY A 56 -23.47 -30.78 -2.48
N ASP A 57 -22.54 -31.41 -3.20
CA ASP A 57 -21.11 -31.29 -2.92
C ASP A 57 -20.59 -29.92 -3.39
N MET A 58 -20.31 -29.03 -2.43
CA MET A 58 -19.85 -27.68 -2.68
C MET A 58 -18.38 -27.53 -2.24
N PRO A 59 -17.44 -27.34 -3.17
CA PRO A 59 -16.07 -27.02 -2.82
C PRO A 59 -15.96 -25.57 -2.30
N THR A 60 -15.21 -25.39 -1.23
CA THR A 60 -14.91 -24.07 -0.66
C THR A 60 -13.46 -24.01 -0.21
N PHE A 61 -12.86 -22.80 -0.27
CA PHE A 61 -11.48 -22.54 0.18
C PHE A 61 -11.41 -21.76 1.48
N THR A 62 -12.55 -21.49 2.10
CA THR A 62 -12.59 -20.59 3.24
C THR A 62 -12.86 -21.36 4.52
N LEU A 63 -12.22 -20.88 5.59
CA LEU A 63 -12.47 -21.40 6.93
C LEU A 63 -13.80 -20.94 7.50
N ASN A 64 -14.37 -19.85 6.99
CA ASN A 64 -15.64 -19.31 7.46
C ASN A 64 -16.81 -19.90 6.66
N PHE A 65 -17.85 -20.34 7.35
CA PHE A 65 -19.06 -20.88 6.71
C PHE A 65 -19.95 -19.78 6.15
N SER A 66 -20.39 -18.83 6.99
CA SER A 66 -21.19 -17.69 6.54
C SER A 66 -20.30 -16.49 6.25
N ARG A 67 -20.47 -15.88 5.09
CA ARG A 67 -19.65 -14.75 4.63
C ARG A 67 -20.53 -13.66 4.06
N PRO A 68 -20.19 -12.38 4.31
CA PRO A 68 -20.88 -11.28 3.64
C PRO A 68 -20.61 -11.33 2.13
N GLY A 69 -21.65 -11.22 1.32
CA GLY A 69 -21.55 -11.23 -0.14
C GLY A 69 -21.54 -9.84 -0.78
N ASN A 70 -21.79 -8.80 0.01
CA ASN A 70 -21.88 -7.43 -0.50
C ASN A 70 -20.56 -6.94 -1.13
N GLN A 71 -19.41 -7.37 -0.63
CA GLN A 71 -18.10 -7.03 -1.22
C GLN A 71 -17.95 -7.63 -2.62
N VAL A 72 -18.45 -8.83 -2.85
CA VAL A 72 -18.45 -9.47 -4.17
C VAL A 72 -19.31 -8.67 -5.14
N VAL A 73 -20.52 -8.29 -4.71
CA VAL A 73 -21.43 -7.46 -5.51
C VAL A 73 -20.80 -6.08 -5.78
N GLY A 74 -20.21 -5.45 -4.75
CA GLY A 74 -19.52 -4.16 -4.88
C GLY A 74 -18.35 -4.21 -5.86
N GLN A 75 -17.55 -5.28 -5.81
CA GLN A 75 -16.45 -5.47 -6.76
C GLN A 75 -16.94 -5.69 -8.19
N TYR A 76 -18.00 -6.50 -8.35
CA TYR A 76 -18.62 -6.72 -9.66
C TYR A 76 -19.19 -5.42 -10.24
N TYR A 77 -19.89 -4.63 -9.41
CA TYR A 77 -20.36 -3.30 -9.80
C TYR A 77 -19.23 -2.40 -10.28
N ASN A 78 -18.10 -2.35 -9.56
CA ASN A 78 -16.96 -1.56 -9.97
C ASN A 78 -16.35 -2.03 -11.30
N PHE A 79 -16.30 -3.33 -11.54
CA PHE A 79 -15.82 -3.86 -12.81
C PHE A 79 -16.72 -3.44 -13.98
N LEU A 80 -18.05 -3.49 -13.80
CA LEU A 80 -18.99 -3.07 -14.82
C LEU A 80 -18.98 -1.55 -15.04
N ARG A 81 -18.96 -0.78 -13.95
CA ARG A 81 -19.02 0.69 -13.99
C ARG A 81 -17.75 1.30 -14.59
N LEU A 82 -16.61 0.87 -14.13
CA LEU A 82 -15.31 1.46 -14.52
C LEU A 82 -14.76 0.80 -15.78
N GLY A 83 -14.90 -0.50 -15.89
CA GLY A 83 -14.26 -1.28 -16.94
C GLY A 83 -12.76 -1.09 -16.97
N ARG A 84 -12.11 -1.56 -18.01
CA ARG A 84 -10.66 -1.41 -18.17
C ARG A 84 -10.22 0.06 -18.26
N ALA A 85 -10.99 0.88 -18.95
CA ALA A 85 -10.67 2.29 -19.19
C ALA A 85 -10.73 3.10 -17.89
N GLY A 86 -11.79 2.94 -17.09
CA GLY A 86 -11.93 3.64 -15.81
C GLY A 86 -10.85 3.24 -14.82
N TYR A 87 -10.55 1.95 -14.67
CA TYR A 87 -9.42 1.50 -13.83
C TYR A 87 -8.08 2.06 -14.30
N ALA A 88 -7.82 2.06 -15.62
CA ALA A 88 -6.59 2.62 -16.16
C ALA A 88 -6.47 4.11 -15.83
N GLN A 89 -7.53 4.89 -16.03
CA GLN A 89 -7.54 6.33 -15.71
C GLN A 89 -7.25 6.58 -14.22
N ILE A 90 -7.90 5.84 -13.32
CA ILE A 90 -7.67 5.96 -11.87
C ILE A 90 -6.21 5.61 -11.56
N MET A 91 -5.68 4.49 -12.06
CA MET A 91 -4.31 4.07 -11.78
C MET A 91 -3.27 5.08 -12.30
N HIS A 92 -3.48 5.67 -13.47
CA HIS A 92 -2.61 6.73 -13.99
C HIS A 92 -2.66 7.97 -13.09
N CYS A 93 -3.84 8.42 -12.68
CA CYS A 93 -3.99 9.55 -11.78
C CYS A 93 -3.25 9.34 -10.44
N LEU A 94 -3.38 8.15 -9.84
CA LEU A 94 -2.68 7.79 -8.61
C LEU A 94 -1.16 7.75 -8.81
N SER A 95 -0.70 7.20 -9.92
CA SER A 95 0.73 7.15 -10.26
C SER A 95 1.31 8.54 -10.48
N ASP A 96 0.60 9.42 -11.18
CA ASP A 96 1.04 10.79 -11.41
C ASP A 96 1.11 11.59 -10.10
N THR A 97 0.13 11.42 -9.21
CA THR A 97 0.14 12.00 -7.87
C THR A 97 1.33 11.50 -7.04
N ALA A 98 1.59 10.18 -7.08
CA ALA A 98 2.72 9.59 -6.38
C ALA A 98 4.06 10.13 -6.89
N ARG A 99 4.24 10.17 -8.21
CA ARG A 99 5.45 10.75 -8.83
C ARG A 99 5.65 12.20 -8.45
N TRP A 100 4.58 12.99 -8.47
CA TRP A 100 4.66 14.40 -8.07
C TRP A 100 5.17 14.54 -6.62
N ILE A 101 4.63 13.76 -5.67
CA ILE A 101 5.14 13.76 -4.29
C ILE A 101 6.61 13.33 -4.27
N GLY A 102 6.97 12.27 -4.98
CA GLY A 102 8.36 11.80 -5.07
C GLY A 102 9.32 12.87 -5.59
N ASP A 103 8.89 13.64 -6.58
CA ASP A 103 9.69 14.74 -7.14
C ASP A 103 9.82 15.92 -6.16
N GLU A 104 8.75 16.27 -5.44
CA GLU A 104 8.81 17.29 -4.40
C GLU A 104 9.74 16.87 -3.25
N LEU A 105 9.67 15.61 -2.82
CA LEU A 105 10.57 15.08 -1.79
C LEU A 105 12.03 15.06 -2.26
N ARG A 106 12.30 14.77 -3.54
CA ARG A 106 13.67 14.84 -4.10
C ARG A 106 14.23 16.24 -4.14
N LYS A 107 13.39 17.24 -4.45
CA LYS A 107 13.78 18.67 -4.43
C LYS A 107 14.09 19.13 -3.01
N SER A 108 13.48 18.51 -2.02
CA SER A 108 13.74 18.78 -0.63
C SER A 108 15.15 18.29 -0.22
N GLU A 109 15.88 19.11 0.52
CA GLU A 109 17.17 18.71 1.09
C GLU A 109 17.04 17.74 2.27
N HIS A 110 15.79 17.49 2.71
CA HIS A 110 15.50 16.69 3.90
C HIS A 110 15.43 15.18 3.63
N PHE A 111 15.05 14.77 2.40
CA PHE A 111 14.75 13.36 2.12
C PHE A 111 15.62 12.76 1.01
N GLU A 112 15.97 11.49 1.21
CA GLU A 112 16.40 10.59 0.15
C GLU A 112 15.23 9.70 -0.25
N VAL A 113 14.82 9.78 -1.51
CA VAL A 113 13.71 8.98 -2.04
C VAL A 113 14.23 7.63 -2.52
N ILE A 114 13.76 6.56 -1.90
CA ILE A 114 14.14 5.17 -2.21
C ILE A 114 13.26 4.61 -3.32
N THR A 115 11.93 4.81 -3.21
CA THR A 115 10.96 4.50 -4.28
C THR A 115 10.11 5.71 -4.57
N ASP A 116 9.87 5.99 -5.83
CA ASP A 116 9.30 7.26 -6.30
C ASP A 116 7.87 7.15 -6.82
N GLY A 117 7.22 6.02 -6.64
CA GLY A 117 5.87 5.80 -7.15
C GLY A 117 5.78 5.48 -8.64
N SER A 118 6.92 5.33 -9.35
CA SER A 118 6.92 5.03 -10.79
C SER A 118 6.48 3.60 -11.10
N ALA A 119 6.82 2.63 -10.25
CA ALA A 119 6.45 1.23 -10.44
C ALA A 119 5.01 0.95 -9.97
N ILE A 120 4.69 1.42 -8.77
CA ILE A 120 3.35 1.39 -8.17
C ILE A 120 3.16 2.70 -7.40
N PRO A 121 1.93 3.16 -7.12
CA PRO A 121 1.69 4.43 -6.42
C PRO A 121 2.07 4.37 -4.93
N VAL A 122 3.29 3.97 -4.64
CA VAL A 122 3.85 3.85 -3.29
C VAL A 122 5.24 4.49 -3.27
N LEU A 123 5.45 5.39 -2.32
CA LEU A 123 6.72 6.06 -2.09
C LEU A 123 7.34 5.55 -0.81
N ALA A 124 8.65 5.43 -0.80
CA ALA A 124 9.45 5.27 0.40
C ALA A 124 10.58 6.27 0.38
N CYS A 125 10.77 6.98 1.48
CA CYS A 125 11.86 7.93 1.67
C CYS A 125 12.44 7.82 3.07
N ARG A 126 13.67 8.25 3.23
CA ARG A 126 14.34 8.38 4.52
C ARG A 126 14.92 9.77 4.70
N LEU A 127 15.21 10.14 5.93
CA LEU A 127 15.85 11.41 6.24
C LEU A 127 17.29 11.43 5.71
N LYS A 128 17.71 12.57 5.15
CA LYS A 128 19.12 12.81 4.75
C LYS A 128 19.95 13.29 5.93
N GLY A 129 21.15 12.75 6.01
CA GLY A 129 22.14 13.18 7.00
C GLY A 129 21.82 12.73 8.42
N LYS A 130 22.63 13.19 9.36
CA LYS A 130 22.44 12.93 10.79
C LYS A 130 21.56 14.02 11.38
N ARG A 131 20.44 13.64 11.99
CA ARG A 131 19.49 14.55 12.61
C ARG A 131 19.27 14.17 14.07
N PRO A 132 18.78 15.08 14.91
CA PRO A 132 18.41 14.78 16.30
C PRO A 132 17.09 14.01 16.44
N TYR A 133 16.41 13.72 15.35
CA TYR A 133 15.15 12.99 15.26
C TYR A 133 15.21 11.95 14.13
N THR A 134 14.25 11.03 14.15
CA THR A 134 14.16 9.88 13.26
C THR A 134 12.90 9.96 12.36
N GLU A 135 12.75 9.04 11.41
CA GLU A 135 11.55 8.85 10.62
C GLU A 135 10.31 8.57 11.50
N PHE A 136 10.51 7.92 12.65
CA PHE A 136 9.45 7.64 13.61
C PHE A 136 8.91 8.92 14.26
N ASP A 137 9.79 9.87 14.59
CA ASP A 137 9.42 11.17 15.16
C ASP A 137 8.62 11.99 14.14
N VAL A 138 9.05 12.00 12.87
CA VAL A 138 8.32 12.64 11.78
C VAL A 138 6.94 11.99 11.59
N SER A 139 6.87 10.67 11.58
CA SER A 139 5.61 9.92 11.50
C SER A 139 4.67 10.28 12.65
N HIS A 140 5.20 10.39 13.86
CA HIS A 140 4.43 10.77 15.03
C HIS A 140 3.90 12.20 14.96
N ALA A 141 4.76 13.15 14.61
CA ALA A 141 4.41 14.56 14.52
C ALA A 141 3.34 14.83 13.43
N LEU A 142 3.40 14.12 12.30
CA LEU A 142 2.40 14.21 11.24
C LEU A 142 0.97 13.87 11.69
N ARG A 143 0.80 13.10 12.76
CA ARG A 143 -0.53 12.77 13.30
C ARG A 143 -1.28 13.99 13.81
N ALA A 144 -0.57 15.02 14.29
CA ALA A 144 -1.18 16.27 14.72
C ALA A 144 -1.87 17.01 13.56
N TYR A 145 -1.42 16.75 12.33
CA TYR A 145 -1.99 17.27 11.08
C TYR A 145 -3.01 16.30 10.44
N GLY A 146 -3.33 15.19 11.11
CA GLY A 146 -4.29 14.20 10.62
C GLY A 146 -3.70 13.15 9.66
N TRP A 147 -2.38 13.14 9.44
CA TRP A 147 -1.73 12.19 8.56
C TRP A 147 -1.29 10.93 9.30
N GLN A 148 -1.52 9.79 8.64
CA GLN A 148 -0.98 8.50 9.07
C GLN A 148 0.04 8.03 8.03
N VAL A 149 1.26 8.50 8.17
CA VAL A 149 2.41 8.10 7.35
C VAL A 149 3.26 7.15 8.19
N PRO A 150 3.19 5.82 7.96
CA PRO A 150 3.93 4.87 8.77
C PRO A 150 5.43 5.00 8.54
N ALA A 151 6.19 4.93 9.65
CA ALA A 151 7.63 4.70 9.66
C ALA A 151 7.90 3.26 10.11
N TYR A 152 8.90 2.62 9.50
CA TYR A 152 9.34 1.28 9.88
C TYR A 152 10.76 1.04 9.39
N THR A 153 11.44 0.08 10.03
CA THR A 153 12.75 -0.41 9.57
C THR A 153 12.58 -1.40 8.42
N MET A 154 13.54 -1.43 7.52
CA MET A 154 13.56 -2.40 6.43
C MET A 154 13.76 -3.83 6.95
N PRO A 155 13.46 -4.87 6.14
CA PRO A 155 13.58 -6.27 6.55
C PRO A 155 15.01 -6.68 6.92
N GLU A 156 15.15 -7.93 7.37
CA GLU A 156 16.44 -8.57 7.66
C GLU A 156 17.46 -8.34 6.53
N GLY A 157 18.68 -7.95 6.91
CA GLY A 157 19.74 -7.53 5.99
C GLY A 157 19.78 -6.02 5.69
N ALA A 158 18.76 -5.25 6.13
CA ALA A 158 18.70 -3.79 5.95
C ALA A 158 18.01 -3.08 7.14
N THR A 159 18.06 -3.67 8.32
CA THR A 159 17.38 -3.19 9.54
C THR A 159 17.92 -1.86 10.07
N ASP A 160 19.06 -1.43 9.61
CA ASP A 160 19.67 -0.12 9.85
C ASP A 160 19.02 1.02 9.06
N ILE A 161 18.15 0.68 8.11
CA ILE A 161 17.43 1.64 7.27
C ILE A 161 15.99 1.78 7.78
N ALA A 162 15.65 2.94 8.31
CA ALA A 162 14.26 3.34 8.56
C ALA A 162 13.71 4.12 7.37
N VAL A 163 12.41 4.00 7.12
CA VAL A 163 11.72 4.68 6.03
C VAL A 163 10.36 5.20 6.46
N LEU A 164 9.94 6.30 5.84
CA LEU A 164 8.55 6.74 5.77
C LEU A 164 7.92 6.19 4.50
N ARG A 165 6.70 5.64 4.59
CA ARG A 165 5.98 5.10 3.44
C ARG A 165 4.69 5.85 3.19
N VAL A 166 4.56 6.44 2.02
CA VAL A 166 3.32 7.05 1.53
C VAL A 166 2.67 6.14 0.49
N VAL A 167 1.43 5.74 0.75
CA VAL A 167 0.61 4.96 -0.20
C VAL A 167 -0.44 5.88 -0.79
N VAL A 168 -0.33 6.16 -2.08
CA VAL A 168 -1.32 6.95 -2.82
C VAL A 168 -2.44 6.03 -3.28
N ARG A 169 -3.64 6.27 -2.74
CA ARG A 169 -4.82 5.47 -3.03
C ARG A 169 -5.93 6.34 -3.60
N GLU A 170 -6.97 5.71 -4.12
CA GLU A 170 -8.16 6.39 -4.57
C GLU A 170 -8.71 7.31 -3.47
N GLY A 171 -9.13 8.52 -3.85
CA GLY A 171 -9.51 9.60 -2.93
C GLY A 171 -8.36 10.49 -2.47
N PHE A 172 -7.10 10.14 -2.73
CA PHE A 172 -5.95 10.99 -2.43
C PHE A 172 -5.69 11.94 -3.60
N SER A 173 -6.28 13.14 -3.51
CA SER A 173 -6.22 14.16 -4.56
C SER A 173 -4.87 14.87 -4.64
N ALA A 174 -4.65 15.61 -5.72
CA ALA A 174 -3.49 16.50 -5.85
C ALA A 174 -3.44 17.59 -4.76
N ASP A 175 -4.60 18.05 -4.26
CA ASP A 175 -4.64 19.02 -3.18
C ASP A 175 -4.21 18.40 -1.85
N LEU A 176 -4.64 17.15 -1.56
CA LEU A 176 -4.15 16.41 -0.41
C LEU A 176 -2.64 16.13 -0.51
N ALA A 177 -2.14 15.86 -1.71
CA ALA A 177 -0.70 15.69 -1.93
C ALA A 177 0.11 16.95 -1.62
N ARG A 178 -0.40 18.14 -2.02
CA ARG A 178 0.21 19.43 -1.68
C ARG A 178 0.16 19.67 -0.17
N ALA A 179 -0.99 19.45 0.46
CA ALA A 179 -1.15 19.58 1.91
C ALA A 179 -0.16 18.68 2.67
N LEU A 180 -0.05 17.41 2.28
CA LEU A 180 0.92 16.48 2.89
C LEU A 180 2.36 17.00 2.75
N ARG A 181 2.76 17.50 1.58
CA ARG A 181 4.10 18.10 1.38
C ARG A 181 4.33 19.28 2.32
N ASP A 182 3.37 20.19 2.40
CA ASP A 182 3.49 21.41 3.20
C ASP A 182 3.55 21.11 4.69
N ASP A 183 2.72 20.15 5.16
CA ASP A 183 2.74 19.67 6.54
C ASP A 183 4.04 18.92 6.86
N LEU A 184 4.58 18.13 5.94
CA LEU A 184 5.90 17.51 6.09
C LEU A 184 7.00 18.54 6.31
N ILE A 185 7.03 19.61 5.50
CA ILE A 185 8.01 20.71 5.65
C ILE A 185 7.84 21.39 7.01
N THR A 186 6.60 21.67 7.39
CA THR A 186 6.28 22.32 8.68
C THR A 186 6.75 21.45 9.86
N VAL A 187 6.48 20.14 9.82
CA VAL A 187 6.91 19.21 10.84
C VAL A 187 8.44 19.18 10.95
N LEU A 188 9.15 19.11 9.82
CA LEU A 188 10.61 19.07 9.82
C LEU A 188 11.22 20.34 10.40
N ASN A 189 10.71 21.51 10.01
CA ASN A 189 11.16 22.78 10.56
C ASN A 189 10.95 22.81 12.08
N SER A 190 9.79 22.38 12.56
CA SER A 190 9.49 22.31 14.00
C SER A 190 10.42 21.35 14.75
N LEU A 191 10.74 20.20 14.16
CA LEU A 191 11.67 19.25 14.75
C LEU A 191 13.13 19.73 14.73
N ASP A 192 13.53 20.48 13.71
CA ASP A 192 14.85 21.10 13.62
C ASP A 192 15.03 22.22 14.66
N GLU A 193 13.94 22.92 15.05
CA GLU A 193 13.94 23.97 16.08
C GLU A 193 13.95 23.41 17.50
N LEU A 194 13.42 22.20 17.71
CA LEU A 194 13.43 21.52 19.01
C LEU A 194 14.88 21.14 19.34
N LYS A 195 15.54 21.91 20.24
CA LYS A 195 16.82 21.49 20.82
C LYS A 195 16.63 20.17 21.55
N PRO A 196 17.62 19.27 21.55
CA PRO A 196 17.53 17.99 22.24
C PRO A 196 17.57 18.20 23.76
N GLU A 197 16.43 18.52 24.37
CA GLU A 197 16.22 18.36 25.80
C GLU A 197 15.24 17.21 26.02
N GLY A 198 15.80 16.04 26.34
CA GLY A 198 15.06 14.86 26.79
C GLY A 198 14.85 13.82 25.69
N GLN A 199 15.50 12.69 25.85
CA GLN A 199 15.17 11.44 25.20
C GLN A 199 13.66 11.18 25.41
N PHE A 200 12.92 11.09 24.31
CA PHE A 200 11.64 10.42 24.33
C PHE A 200 11.90 8.96 24.57
N ASP A 201 11.40 8.44 25.70
CA ASP A 201 11.47 7.02 26.03
C ASP A 201 10.97 6.18 24.87
N ASP A 202 11.71 5.10 24.59
CA ASP A 202 11.46 4.11 23.54
C ASP A 202 9.99 3.70 23.50
N VAL A 203 9.24 4.29 22.57
CA VAL A 203 7.95 3.72 22.16
C VAL A 203 8.27 2.47 21.36
N GLN A 204 8.13 1.32 22.00
CA GLN A 204 8.31 0.01 21.35
C GLN A 204 7.49 -0.04 20.07
N PRO A 205 8.07 -0.46 18.94
CA PRO A 205 7.31 -0.67 17.71
C PRO A 205 6.23 -1.71 17.97
N PHE A 206 5.01 -1.42 17.51
CA PHE A 206 3.94 -2.41 17.54
C PHE A 206 4.42 -3.66 16.80
N ALA A 207 4.64 -4.75 17.53
CA ALA A 207 4.86 -6.07 16.97
C ALA A 207 3.54 -6.53 16.32
N HIS A 208 3.60 -6.84 15.04
CA HIS A 208 2.55 -7.54 14.31
C HIS A 208 2.91 -9.01 14.18
#